data_1e904784a3f9a719f575fe884857ffba
#
_entry.id   1e904784a3f9a719f575fe884857ffba
#
_cell.length_a   1.000
_cell.length_b   1.000
_cell.length_c   1.000
_cell.angle_alpha   90.00
_cell.angle_beta   90.00
_cell.angle_gamma   90.00
#
_symmetry.space_group_name_H-M   'P 1'
#
loop_
_entity.id
_entity.type
_entity.pdbx_description
1 polymer ?
#
loop_
_entity_poly.entity_id
_entity_poly.type
_entity_poly.pdbx_seq_one_letter_code
_entity_poly.pdbx_strand_id
1 'polypeptide(L)'
;SYYSLDLPLISETNTIKNYYNYSQYFSFFEKNFSSISIYLQSAHSLNNKNIKLSERITLPSNRLRGFERGRVGPKDGDDFVGGNYAYSLNFTSNIPQILEESQNLDFLIFADAADIWGVDYNSSLDGNGIRSSVGLALDWMSPVGPMNFTLAYPVTKKSGDKTETFTFNLGTTF
;
A
#
# COMPACT_ATOMS: atom_id res chain seq x y z
N SER A 1 -13.68 -1.75 9.66
CA SER A 1 -13.27 -2.82 8.71
C SER A 1 -14.29 -2.93 7.58
N TYR A 2 -13.82 -3.28 6.40
CA TYR A 2 -14.70 -3.67 5.30
C TYR A 2 -14.11 -4.88 4.56
N TYR A 3 -14.99 -5.63 3.95
CA TYR A 3 -14.69 -6.73 3.05
C TYR A 3 -15.42 -6.48 1.73
N SER A 4 -14.76 -6.67 0.61
CA SER A 4 -15.38 -6.65 -0.71
C SER A 4 -14.96 -7.87 -1.53
N LEU A 5 -15.89 -8.33 -2.36
CA LEU A 5 -15.72 -9.47 -3.24
C LEU A 5 -16.09 -9.03 -4.66
N ASP A 6 -15.10 -9.02 -5.55
CA ASP A 6 -15.33 -8.73 -6.97
C ASP A 6 -15.60 -10.02 -7.73
N LEU A 7 -16.80 -10.13 -8.28
CA LEU A 7 -17.23 -11.24 -9.11
C LEU A 7 -17.34 -10.79 -10.57
N PRO A 8 -16.74 -11.52 -11.52
CA PRO A 8 -16.90 -11.21 -12.94
C PRO A 8 -18.28 -11.69 -13.41
N LEU A 9 -19.22 -10.76 -13.53
CA LEU A 9 -20.58 -11.09 -14.02
C LEU A 9 -20.63 -11.28 -15.55
N ILE A 10 -19.80 -10.56 -16.29
CA ILE A 10 -19.68 -10.67 -17.76
C ILE A 10 -18.21 -10.34 -18.10
N SER A 11 -17.33 -11.33 -18.10
CA SER A 11 -15.92 -11.12 -18.44
C SER A 11 -15.33 -12.41 -19.00
N GLU A 12 -14.38 -12.28 -19.92
CA GLU A 12 -13.54 -13.39 -20.36
C GLU A 12 -12.59 -13.90 -19.27
N THR A 13 -12.43 -13.13 -18.19
CA THR A 13 -11.60 -13.46 -17.04
C THR A 13 -12.47 -13.97 -15.91
N ASN A 14 -12.32 -15.25 -15.59
CA ASN A 14 -12.99 -15.86 -14.43
C ASN A 14 -12.13 -15.73 -13.18
N THR A 15 -11.89 -14.50 -12.72
CA THR A 15 -11.07 -14.21 -11.54
C THR A 15 -11.92 -13.63 -10.42
N ILE A 16 -11.88 -14.27 -9.24
CA ILE A 16 -12.45 -13.72 -8.02
C ILE A 16 -11.36 -12.97 -7.27
N LYS A 17 -11.65 -11.73 -6.85
CA LYS A 17 -10.76 -10.93 -6.00
C LYS A 17 -11.42 -10.69 -4.65
N ASN A 18 -10.66 -10.93 -3.57
CA ASN A 18 -11.09 -10.67 -2.21
C ASN A 18 -10.23 -9.55 -1.64
N TYR A 19 -10.89 -8.61 -0.98
CA TYR A 19 -10.26 -7.48 -0.30
C TYR A 19 -10.71 -7.47 1.16
N TYR A 20 -9.75 -7.37 2.05
CA TYR A 20 -10.03 -7.14 3.46
C TYR A 20 -9.20 -5.96 3.94
N ASN A 21 -9.86 -5.00 4.58
CA ASN A 21 -9.21 -3.88 5.22
C ASN A 21 -9.74 -3.67 6.62
N TYR A 22 -8.83 -3.64 7.58
CA TYR A 22 -9.12 -3.35 8.97
C TYR A 22 -8.26 -2.17 9.41
N SER A 23 -8.86 -1.19 10.08
CA SER A 23 -8.15 -0.08 10.68
C SER A 23 -8.63 0.12 12.11
N GLN A 24 -7.69 0.24 13.04
CA GLN A 24 -7.93 0.55 14.43
C GLN A 24 -7.28 1.90 14.75
N TYR A 25 -8.06 2.78 15.32
CA TYR A 25 -7.62 4.12 15.76
C TYR A 25 -7.52 4.15 17.28
N PHE A 26 -6.51 4.83 17.79
CA PHE A 26 -6.25 5.00 19.22
C PHE A 26 -5.41 6.25 19.47
N SER A 27 -5.32 6.67 20.74
CA SER A 27 -4.48 7.80 21.19
C SER A 27 -3.55 7.31 22.26
N PHE A 28 -2.28 7.71 22.21
CA PHE A 28 -1.32 7.48 23.30
C PHE A 28 -1.36 8.60 24.35
N PHE A 29 -1.71 9.82 23.94
CA PHE A 29 -1.76 11.02 24.78
C PHE A 29 -2.75 12.03 24.18
N GLU A 30 -2.98 13.13 24.87
CA GLU A 30 -3.94 14.18 24.46
C GLU A 30 -3.57 14.76 23.08
N LYS A 31 -4.56 15.00 22.23
CA LYS A 31 -4.44 15.48 20.84
C LYS A 31 -3.65 14.56 19.89
N ASN A 32 -3.22 13.39 20.36
CA ASN A 32 -2.63 12.39 19.47
C ASN A 32 -3.70 11.53 18.84
N PHE A 33 -3.56 11.24 17.55
CA PHE A 33 -4.25 10.17 16.89
C PHE A 33 -3.24 9.23 16.24
N SER A 34 -3.47 7.96 16.44
CA SER A 34 -2.65 6.89 15.88
C SER A 34 -3.53 5.84 15.24
N SER A 35 -3.03 5.19 14.24
CA SER A 35 -3.75 4.11 13.55
C SER A 35 -2.84 2.95 13.21
N ILE A 36 -3.41 1.75 13.28
CA ILE A 36 -2.85 0.55 12.68
C ILE A 36 -3.85 0.05 11.66
N SER A 37 -3.38 -0.22 10.44
CA SER A 37 -4.20 -0.75 9.36
C SER A 37 -3.60 -2.05 8.82
N ILE A 38 -4.46 -3.04 8.60
CA ILE A 38 -4.14 -4.30 7.95
C ILE A 38 -4.91 -4.36 6.64
N TYR A 39 -4.19 -4.61 5.56
CA TYR A 39 -4.76 -4.80 4.23
C TYR A 39 -4.36 -6.18 3.72
N LEU A 40 -5.34 -6.94 3.25
CA LEU A 40 -5.14 -8.25 2.64
C LEU A 40 -5.87 -8.28 1.30
N GLN A 41 -5.23 -8.82 0.30
CA GLN A 41 -5.83 -9.00 -1.02
C GLN A 41 -5.45 -10.36 -1.59
N SER A 42 -6.41 -11.03 -2.22
CA SER A 42 -6.19 -12.26 -2.96
C SER A 42 -6.96 -12.28 -4.27
N ALA A 43 -6.40 -12.92 -5.27
CA ALA A 43 -7.02 -13.18 -6.56
C ALA A 43 -6.95 -14.68 -6.86
N HIS A 44 -8.06 -15.27 -7.30
CA HIS A 44 -8.18 -16.68 -7.60
C HIS A 44 -8.89 -16.89 -8.94
N SER A 45 -8.34 -17.78 -9.76
CA SER A 45 -8.97 -18.19 -11.01
C SER A 45 -10.08 -19.21 -10.76
N LEU A 46 -11.25 -19.01 -11.36
CA LEU A 46 -12.40 -19.92 -11.28
C LEU A 46 -12.35 -21.08 -12.29
N ASN A 47 -11.50 -20.99 -13.29
CA ASN A 47 -11.46 -21.95 -14.40
C ASN A 47 -10.13 -22.70 -14.51
N ASN A 48 -9.35 -22.73 -13.43
CA ASN A 48 -8.02 -23.36 -13.36
C ASN A 48 -7.02 -22.87 -14.44
N LYS A 49 -7.26 -21.68 -14.99
CA LYS A 49 -6.32 -20.99 -15.88
C LYS A 49 -5.50 -19.98 -15.06
N ASN A 50 -4.33 -19.65 -15.58
CA ASN A 50 -3.50 -18.62 -14.99
C ASN A 50 -4.23 -17.25 -15.00
N ILE A 51 -4.06 -16.49 -13.94
CA ILE A 51 -4.63 -15.14 -13.83
C ILE A 51 -3.95 -14.22 -14.83
N LYS A 52 -4.75 -13.50 -15.63
CA LYS A 52 -4.23 -12.54 -16.61
C LYS A 52 -3.43 -11.43 -15.89
N LEU A 53 -2.40 -10.91 -16.56
CA LEU A 53 -1.56 -9.84 -16.02
C LEU A 53 -2.37 -8.63 -15.54
N SER A 54 -3.41 -8.23 -16.28
CA SER A 54 -4.31 -7.13 -15.94
C SER A 54 -5.17 -7.36 -14.68
N GLU A 55 -5.31 -8.62 -14.28
CA GLU A 55 -6.10 -9.05 -13.12
C GLU A 55 -5.24 -9.32 -11.89
N ARG A 56 -3.91 -9.29 -12.03
CA ARG A 56 -2.99 -9.49 -10.93
C ARG A 56 -3.01 -8.31 -9.98
N ILE A 57 -2.67 -8.60 -8.75
CA ILE A 57 -2.62 -7.62 -7.66
C ILE A 57 -1.32 -6.82 -7.77
N THR A 58 -1.44 -5.51 -7.57
CA THR A 58 -0.32 -4.60 -7.31
C THR A 58 -0.62 -3.81 -6.04
N LEU A 59 0.40 -3.53 -5.24
CA LEU A 59 0.22 -2.76 -4.00
C LEU A 59 -0.12 -1.30 -4.31
N PRO A 60 -1.18 -0.74 -3.71
CA PRO A 60 -1.44 0.70 -3.74
C PRO A 60 -0.29 1.47 -3.08
N SER A 61 -0.01 2.68 -3.56
CA SER A 61 1.10 3.52 -3.06
C SER A 61 1.00 3.88 -1.58
N ASN A 62 -0.22 4.01 -1.07
CA ASN A 62 -0.48 4.30 0.35
C ASN A 62 -0.32 3.07 1.27
N ARG A 63 -0.05 1.88 0.72
CA ARG A 63 0.16 0.65 1.49
C ARG A 63 1.61 0.31 1.71
N LEU A 64 2.51 0.93 0.95
CA LEU A 64 3.95 0.79 1.12
C LEU A 64 4.62 2.08 0.62
N ARG A 65 4.63 3.11 1.48
CA ARG A 65 5.27 4.40 1.18
C ARG A 65 6.78 4.23 1.05
N GLY A 66 7.42 5.02 0.20
CA GLY A 66 8.86 4.90 -0.07
C GLY A 66 9.21 3.95 -1.22
N PHE A 67 8.20 3.41 -1.89
CA PHE A 67 8.35 2.57 -3.08
C PHE A 67 7.47 3.09 -4.22
N GLU A 68 7.98 2.99 -5.45
CA GLU A 68 7.21 3.34 -6.64
C GLU A 68 6.01 2.42 -6.81
N ARG A 69 4.85 3.00 -7.12
CA ARG A 69 3.61 2.24 -7.35
C ARG A 69 3.78 1.21 -8.47
N GLY A 70 3.41 -0.05 -8.20
CA GLY A 70 3.48 -1.13 -9.19
C GLY A 70 4.90 -1.55 -9.56
N ARG A 71 5.91 -1.06 -8.83
CA ARG A 71 7.32 -1.39 -9.06
C ARG A 71 7.93 -2.17 -7.90
N VAL A 72 7.10 -2.99 -7.26
CA VAL A 72 7.44 -3.86 -6.14
C VAL A 72 6.84 -5.24 -6.40
N GLY A 73 7.57 -6.29 -6.04
CA GLY A 73 7.09 -7.66 -6.13
C GLY A 73 7.70 -8.47 -7.27
N PRO A 74 7.04 -9.55 -7.71
CA PRO A 74 7.54 -10.44 -8.74
C PRO A 74 7.82 -9.72 -10.07
N LYS A 75 8.95 -10.11 -10.69
CA LYS A 75 9.39 -9.59 -12.00
C LYS A 75 9.58 -10.74 -12.98
N ASP A 76 9.21 -10.51 -14.22
CA ASP A 76 9.52 -11.36 -15.36
C ASP A 76 10.37 -10.54 -16.35
N GLY A 77 11.66 -10.82 -16.41
CA GLY A 77 12.62 -9.94 -17.06
C GLY A 77 12.67 -8.54 -16.37
N ASP A 78 12.33 -7.50 -17.12
CA ASP A 78 12.28 -6.12 -16.62
C ASP A 78 10.89 -5.66 -16.17
N ASP A 79 9.85 -6.47 -16.41
CA ASP A 79 8.47 -6.12 -16.12
C ASP A 79 8.01 -6.61 -14.75
N PHE A 80 7.34 -5.75 -14.00
CA PHE A 80 6.66 -6.12 -12.76
C PHE A 80 5.33 -6.76 -13.09
N VAL A 81 5.17 -8.02 -12.72
CA VAL A 81 3.99 -8.81 -13.09
C VAL A 81 2.92 -8.86 -12.01
N GLY A 82 3.18 -8.26 -10.84
CA GLY A 82 2.28 -8.36 -9.69
C GLY A 82 2.19 -9.77 -9.13
N GLY A 83 1.22 -10.00 -8.25
CA GLY A 83 1.00 -11.30 -7.61
C GLY A 83 -0.47 -11.66 -7.50
N ASN A 84 -0.74 -12.85 -7.01
CA ASN A 84 -2.09 -13.30 -6.69
C ASN A 84 -2.48 -13.01 -5.24
N TYR A 85 -1.50 -12.67 -4.40
CA TYR A 85 -1.67 -12.36 -2.98
C TYR A 85 -0.87 -11.12 -2.62
N ALA A 86 -1.42 -10.28 -1.74
CA ALA A 86 -0.73 -9.17 -1.14
C ALA A 86 -1.22 -8.92 0.29
N TYR A 87 -0.33 -8.43 1.13
CA TYR A 87 -0.70 -7.86 2.42
C TYR A 87 0.09 -6.59 2.69
N SER A 88 -0.48 -5.72 3.52
CA SER A 88 0.26 -4.65 4.17
C SER A 88 -0.17 -4.46 5.61
N LEU A 89 0.79 -4.03 6.43
CA LEU A 89 0.61 -3.52 7.78
C LEU A 89 1.14 -2.10 7.79
N ASN A 90 0.29 -1.15 8.17
CA ASN A 90 0.61 0.25 8.19
C ASN A 90 0.36 0.81 9.59
N PHE A 91 1.34 1.50 10.13
CA PHE A 91 1.23 2.31 11.33
C PHE A 91 1.40 3.78 10.97
N THR A 92 0.56 4.65 11.53
CA THR A 92 0.68 6.10 11.40
C THR A 92 0.30 6.76 12.71
N SER A 93 1.04 7.78 13.11
CA SER A 93 0.76 8.57 14.31
C SER A 93 1.10 10.04 14.04
N ASN A 94 0.23 10.96 14.47
CA ASN A 94 0.58 12.37 14.44
C ASN A 94 1.51 12.75 15.60
N ILE A 95 2.21 13.88 15.43
CA ILE A 95 3.04 14.51 16.46
C ILE A 95 2.47 15.90 16.74
N PRO A 96 1.45 16.04 17.60
CA PRO A 96 0.72 17.29 17.77
C PRO A 96 1.56 18.44 18.33
N GLN A 97 2.65 18.14 19.06
CA GLN A 97 3.50 19.16 19.68
C GLN A 97 4.35 19.97 18.70
N ILE A 98 4.54 19.49 17.46
CA ILE A 98 5.37 20.20 16.48
C ILE A 98 4.65 21.42 15.91
N LEU A 99 3.32 21.37 15.78
CA LEU A 99 2.52 22.39 15.09
C LEU A 99 1.27 22.76 15.89
N GLU A 100 1.40 22.97 17.19
CA GLU A 100 0.26 23.23 18.09
C GLU A 100 -0.63 24.42 17.69
N GLU A 101 -0.06 25.43 17.03
CA GLU A 101 -0.79 26.62 16.57
C GLU A 101 -1.40 26.49 15.18
N SER A 102 -1.05 25.44 14.44
CA SER A 102 -1.47 25.25 13.05
C SER A 102 -2.67 24.31 12.96
N GLN A 103 -3.86 24.86 12.74
CA GLN A 103 -5.09 24.08 12.60
C GLN A 103 -5.19 23.31 11.25
N ASN A 104 -4.32 23.62 10.31
CA ASN A 104 -4.39 23.10 8.93
C ASN A 104 -3.20 22.20 8.56
N LEU A 105 -2.31 21.90 9.51
CA LEU A 105 -1.10 21.12 9.29
C LEU A 105 -1.00 20.00 10.32
N ASP A 106 -0.83 18.77 9.82
CA ASP A 106 -0.57 17.60 10.66
C ASP A 106 0.77 16.97 10.30
N PHE A 107 1.67 16.87 11.28
CA PHE A 107 2.92 16.16 11.16
C PHE A 107 2.72 14.71 11.59
N LEU A 108 3.11 13.77 10.72
CA LEU A 108 2.90 12.34 10.91
C LEU A 108 4.22 11.59 10.85
N ILE A 109 4.35 10.58 11.71
CA ILE A 109 5.34 9.51 11.56
C ILE A 109 4.63 8.24 11.09
N PHE A 110 5.34 7.41 10.34
CA PHE A 110 4.77 6.16 9.89
C PHE A 110 5.80 5.03 9.78
N ALA A 111 5.27 3.82 9.81
CA ALA A 111 6.00 2.60 9.48
C ALA A 111 5.08 1.70 8.65
N ASP A 112 5.58 1.22 7.52
CA ASP A 112 4.86 0.33 6.62
C ASP A 112 5.64 -0.97 6.43
N ALA A 113 4.90 -2.06 6.33
CA ALA A 113 5.44 -3.36 5.93
C ALA A 113 4.46 -4.03 4.96
N ALA A 114 4.95 -4.59 3.88
CA ALA A 114 4.12 -5.25 2.88
C ALA A 114 4.86 -6.35 2.13
N ASP A 115 4.12 -7.26 1.55
CA ASP A 115 4.61 -8.21 0.56
C ASP A 115 3.56 -8.48 -0.51
N ILE A 116 4.03 -8.96 -1.66
CA ILE A 116 3.22 -9.36 -2.81
C ILE A 116 3.86 -10.56 -3.49
N TRP A 117 3.08 -11.61 -3.72
CA TRP A 117 3.57 -12.89 -4.24
C TRP A 117 2.47 -13.67 -4.97
N GLY A 118 2.80 -14.88 -5.43
CA GLY A 118 1.87 -15.81 -6.07
C GLY A 118 1.83 -15.60 -7.58
N VAL A 119 2.87 -16.07 -8.28
CA VAL A 119 2.89 -16.10 -9.76
C VAL A 119 2.55 -17.49 -10.22
N ASP A 120 1.30 -17.68 -10.62
CA ASP A 120 0.73 -19.01 -10.96
C ASP A 120 1.30 -19.65 -12.22
N TYR A 121 1.78 -18.86 -13.19
CA TYR A 121 2.38 -19.40 -14.41
C TYR A 121 3.88 -19.74 -14.27
N ASN A 122 4.55 -19.18 -13.26
CA ASN A 122 5.96 -19.45 -13.00
C ASN A 122 6.33 -19.13 -11.55
N SER A 123 6.33 -20.13 -10.69
CA SER A 123 6.64 -19.98 -9.27
C SER A 123 8.09 -19.55 -8.97
N SER A 124 9.00 -19.67 -9.95
CA SER A 124 10.40 -19.18 -9.77
C SER A 124 10.50 -17.66 -9.73
N LEU A 125 9.46 -16.94 -10.18
CA LEU A 125 9.38 -15.48 -10.13
C LEU A 125 8.92 -14.98 -8.75
N ASP A 126 8.44 -15.86 -7.88
CA ASP A 126 8.03 -15.52 -6.51
C ASP A 126 9.24 -15.20 -5.63
N GLY A 127 9.67 -13.96 -5.68
CA GLY A 127 10.66 -13.42 -4.75
C GLY A 127 10.03 -13.05 -3.41
N ASN A 128 9.64 -14.04 -2.60
CA ASN A 128 9.05 -13.81 -1.28
C ASN A 128 9.96 -12.97 -0.38
N GLY A 129 9.37 -12.00 0.28
CA GLY A 129 10.07 -11.26 1.33
C GLY A 129 9.48 -9.89 1.62
N ILE A 130 9.34 -9.63 2.89
CA ILE A 130 8.79 -8.40 3.43
C ILE A 130 9.62 -7.21 2.97
N ARG A 131 8.94 -6.18 2.43
CA ARG A 131 9.44 -4.83 2.23
C ARG A 131 8.95 -3.99 3.37
N SER A 132 9.77 -3.09 3.85
CA SER A 132 9.36 -2.15 4.89
C SER A 132 9.96 -0.78 4.69
N SER A 133 9.27 0.21 5.19
CA SER A 133 9.71 1.60 5.19
C SER A 133 9.28 2.32 6.46
N VAL A 134 9.98 3.38 6.76
CA VAL A 134 9.63 4.35 7.82
C VAL A 134 9.74 5.74 7.25
N GLY A 135 9.04 6.69 7.82
CA GLY A 135 9.14 8.05 7.32
C GLY A 135 8.31 9.06 8.08
N LEU A 136 8.31 10.25 7.49
CA LEU A 136 7.56 11.41 7.95
C LEU A 136 6.56 11.80 6.85
N ALA A 137 5.41 12.28 7.25
CA ALA A 137 4.46 12.90 6.33
C ALA A 137 3.96 14.23 6.90
N LEU A 138 3.59 15.13 6.02
CA LEU A 138 2.94 16.38 6.34
C LEU A 138 1.64 16.45 5.56
N ASP A 139 0.54 16.45 6.27
CA ASP A 139 -0.78 16.70 5.72
C ASP A 139 -1.12 18.16 5.89
N TRP A 140 -1.40 18.84 4.80
CA TRP A 140 -1.73 20.25 4.76
C TRP A 140 -3.08 20.51 4.08
N MET A 141 -4.03 21.03 4.85
CA MET A 141 -5.28 21.53 4.29
C MET A 141 -5.06 22.95 3.75
N SER A 142 -4.59 23.03 2.49
CA SER A 142 -4.27 24.28 1.84
C SER A 142 -5.52 24.93 1.21
N PRO A 143 -5.48 26.25 0.86
CA PRO A 143 -6.58 26.91 0.18
C PRO A 143 -6.94 26.32 -1.20
N VAL A 144 -6.02 25.59 -1.83
CA VAL A 144 -6.22 24.92 -3.12
C VAL A 144 -6.61 23.44 -2.98
N GLY A 145 -6.75 22.96 -1.74
CA GLY A 145 -7.14 21.58 -1.41
C GLY A 145 -6.13 20.88 -0.52
N PRO A 146 -6.46 19.66 -0.09
CA PRO A 146 -5.56 18.87 0.75
C PRO A 146 -4.29 18.47 -0.02
N MET A 147 -3.16 18.64 0.62
CA MET A 147 -1.84 18.27 0.13
C MET A 147 -1.17 17.32 1.11
N ASN A 148 -0.52 16.29 0.59
CA ASN A 148 0.29 15.38 1.38
C ASN A 148 1.72 15.38 0.85
N PHE A 149 2.69 15.58 1.74
CA PHE A 149 4.12 15.46 1.47
C PHE A 149 4.65 14.30 2.29
N THR A 150 5.30 13.35 1.65
CA THR A 150 5.85 12.17 2.32
C THR A 150 7.34 12.04 2.04
N LEU A 151 8.11 11.90 3.11
CA LEU A 151 9.52 11.51 3.07
C LEU A 151 9.65 10.12 3.67
N ALA A 152 10.03 9.14 2.87
CA ALA A 152 10.11 7.75 3.24
C ALA A 152 11.51 7.17 3.06
N TYR A 153 11.93 6.34 3.99
CA TYR A 153 13.17 5.58 3.92
C TYR A 153 12.83 4.08 3.88
N PRO A 154 13.17 3.38 2.77
CA PRO A 154 13.02 1.94 2.68
C PRO A 154 14.01 1.24 3.62
N VAL A 155 13.48 0.51 4.61
CA VAL A 155 14.30 -0.24 5.59
C VAL A 155 14.68 -1.61 5.02
N THR A 156 13.71 -2.33 4.46
CA THR A 156 13.94 -3.58 3.74
C THR A 156 13.38 -3.51 2.34
N LYS A 157 14.18 -3.92 1.36
CA LYS A 157 13.79 -4.00 -0.05
C LYS A 157 14.40 -5.23 -0.69
N LYS A 158 13.84 -5.68 -1.79
CA LYS A 158 14.37 -6.78 -2.60
C LYS A 158 15.10 -6.25 -3.83
N SER A 159 15.96 -7.10 -4.38
CA SER A 159 16.63 -6.79 -5.64
C SER A 159 15.60 -6.52 -6.73
N GLY A 160 15.75 -5.40 -7.42
CA GLY A 160 14.85 -4.96 -8.48
C GLY A 160 13.69 -4.07 -8.04
N ASP A 161 13.33 -4.01 -6.74
CA ASP A 161 12.32 -3.06 -6.26
C ASP A 161 12.75 -1.61 -6.55
N LYS A 162 11.82 -0.78 -6.99
CA LYS A 162 12.04 0.65 -7.21
C LYS A 162 11.55 1.45 -6.00
N THR A 163 12.39 2.36 -5.55
CA THR A 163 12.13 3.19 -4.36
C THR A 163 11.90 4.65 -4.72
N GLU A 164 11.01 5.31 -4.01
CA GLU A 164 10.66 6.72 -4.16
C GLU A 164 10.70 7.40 -2.79
N THR A 165 11.79 8.12 -2.51
CA THR A 165 12.03 8.72 -1.19
C THR A 165 11.09 9.87 -0.87
N PHE A 166 10.68 10.62 -1.89
CA PHE A 166 9.78 11.77 -1.73
C PHE A 166 8.54 11.61 -2.61
N THR A 167 7.38 11.80 -2.02
CA THR A 167 6.10 11.77 -2.74
C THR A 167 5.28 13.00 -2.38
N PHE A 168 4.68 13.60 -3.39
CA PHE A 168 3.73 14.71 -3.25
C PHE A 168 2.39 14.32 -3.86
N ASN A 169 1.32 14.49 -3.10
CA ASN A 169 -0.04 14.26 -3.56
C ASN A 169 -0.88 15.53 -3.35
N LEU A 170 -1.65 15.89 -4.36
CA LEU A 170 -2.63 16.97 -4.33
C LEU A 170 -4.03 16.36 -4.50
N GLY A 171 -4.93 16.69 -3.60
CA GLY A 171 -6.31 16.20 -3.62
C GLY A 171 -6.54 15.03 -2.64
N THR A 172 -7.80 14.62 -2.49
CA THR A 172 -8.21 13.53 -1.61
C THR A 172 -7.91 12.17 -2.26
N THR A 173 -6.73 11.66 -2.10
CA THR A 173 -6.43 10.24 -2.33
C THR A 173 -6.33 9.54 -0.99
N PHE A 174 -7.48 9.24 -0.42
CA PHE A 174 -7.58 8.42 0.79
C PHE A 174 -8.08 7.01 0.46
#